data_1d8cb4382854004641379a546293757b
#
_entry.id   1d8cb4382854004641379a546293757b
#
_cell.length_a   1.000
_cell.length_b   1.000
_cell.length_c   1.000
_cell.angle_alpha   90.00
_cell.angle_beta   90.00
_cell.angle_gamma   90.00
#
_symmetry.space_group_name_H-M   'P 1'
#
loop_
_entity.id
_entity.type
_entity.pdbx_description
1 polymer ?
#
loop_
_entity_poly.entity_id
_entity_poly.type
_entity_poly.pdbx_seq_one_letter_code
_entity_poly.pdbx_strand_id
1 'polypeptide(L)' 'MDEEDAEVEQIIMEANIKEFGHRISLICALETGGKISSEEAYARIKQTWKELKVSRKGLLGDKHPPSP' A
#
# COMPACT_ATOMS: atom_id res chain seq x y z
N MET A 1 8.08 -23.23 3.20
CA MET A 1 8.73 -21.97 3.49
C MET A 1 9.21 -22.00 4.94
N ASP A 2 10.44 -21.65 5.19
CA ASP A 2 10.96 -21.72 6.54
C ASP A 2 10.65 -20.43 7.33
N GLU A 3 10.96 -20.45 8.63
CA GLU A 3 10.65 -19.33 9.51
C GLU A 3 11.34 -18.05 9.11
N GLU A 4 12.58 -18.14 8.62
CA GLU A 4 13.33 -16.95 8.23
C GLU A 4 12.64 -16.20 7.09
N ASP A 5 12.16 -16.92 6.10
CA ASP A 5 11.47 -16.32 4.96
C ASP A 5 10.17 -15.64 5.42
N ALA A 6 9.46 -16.29 6.34
CA ALA A 6 8.22 -15.72 6.86
C ALA A 6 8.49 -14.44 7.66
N GLU A 7 9.57 -14.41 8.42
CA GLU A 7 9.94 -13.22 9.19
C GLU A 7 10.32 -12.06 8.29
N VAL A 8 11.11 -12.34 7.24
CA VAL A 8 11.51 -11.31 6.28
C VAL A 8 10.28 -10.76 5.57
N GLU A 9 9.38 -11.62 5.13
CA GLU A 9 8.14 -11.20 4.48
C GLU A 9 7.31 -10.32 5.39
N GLN A 10 7.24 -10.67 6.67
CA GLN A 10 6.49 -9.89 7.64
C GLN A 10 7.10 -8.51 7.84
N ILE A 11 8.41 -8.42 7.93
CA ILE A 11 9.11 -7.14 8.08
C ILE A 11 8.84 -6.24 6.89
N ILE A 12 8.92 -6.79 5.69
CA ILE A 12 8.66 -6.02 4.47
C ILE A 12 7.19 -5.59 4.42
N MET A 13 6.28 -6.46 4.81
CA MET A 13 4.85 -6.13 4.87
C MET A 13 4.61 -4.96 5.81
N GLU A 14 5.21 -5.00 7.01
CA GLU A 14 5.06 -3.92 7.98
C GLU A 14 5.60 -2.61 7.44
N ALA A 15 6.74 -2.65 6.75
CA ALA A 15 7.30 -1.46 6.14
C ALA A 15 6.37 -0.89 5.06
N ASN A 16 5.76 -1.77 4.27
CA ASN A 16 4.83 -1.34 3.24
C ASN A 16 3.56 -0.74 3.83
N ILE A 17 3.08 -1.28 4.93
CA ILE A 17 1.91 -0.74 5.62
C ILE A 17 2.23 0.64 6.19
N LYS A 18 3.41 0.81 6.77
CA LYS A 18 3.85 2.10 7.28
C LYS A 18 3.92 3.14 6.17
N GLU A 19 4.49 2.75 5.04
CA GLU A 19 4.60 3.64 3.89
C GLU A 19 3.20 4.01 3.36
N PHE A 20 2.29 3.04 3.36
CA PHE A 20 0.91 3.30 2.97
C PHE A 20 0.28 4.36 3.87
N GLY A 21 0.43 4.20 5.20
CA GLY A 21 -0.09 5.17 6.15
C GLY A 21 0.51 6.55 5.96
N HIS A 22 1.82 6.61 5.71
CA HIS A 22 2.50 7.87 5.46
C HIS A 22 1.95 8.56 4.21
N ARG A 23 1.78 7.82 3.13
CA ARG A 23 1.23 8.37 1.89
C ARG A 23 -0.19 8.86 2.06
N ILE A 24 -1.01 8.11 2.81
CA ILE A 24 -2.39 8.52 3.08
C ILE A 24 -2.39 9.84 3.86
N SER A 25 -1.51 9.96 4.85
CA SER A 25 -1.41 11.20 5.62
C SER A 25 -1.03 12.39 4.75
N LEU A 26 -0.11 12.19 3.79
CA LEU A 26 0.27 13.25 2.87
C LEU A 26 -0.88 13.65 1.96
N ILE A 27 -1.62 12.67 1.46
CA ILE A 27 -2.78 12.94 0.61
C ILE A 27 -3.82 13.74 1.38
N CYS A 28 -4.09 13.35 2.62
CA CYS A 28 -5.04 14.06 3.46
C CYS A 28 -4.59 15.50 3.73
N ALA A 29 -3.29 15.70 3.96
CA ALA A 29 -2.76 17.05 4.18
C ALA A 29 -2.90 17.91 2.93
N LEU A 30 -2.66 17.34 1.76
CA LEU A 30 -2.81 18.07 0.50
C LEU A 30 -4.26 18.49 0.26
N GLU A 31 -5.19 17.59 0.56
CA GLU A 31 -6.61 17.89 0.40
C GLU A 31 -7.06 18.95 1.40
N THR A 32 -6.69 18.79 2.68
CA THR A 32 -7.04 19.75 3.72
C THR A 32 -6.45 21.12 3.43
N GLY A 33 -5.24 21.16 2.90
CA GLY A 33 -4.57 22.40 2.53
C GLY A 33 -5.05 23.02 1.23
N GLY A 34 -6.01 22.39 0.55
CA GLY A 34 -6.55 22.92 -0.70
C GLY A 34 -5.68 22.71 -1.92
N LYS A 35 -4.66 21.86 -1.82
CA LYS A 35 -3.75 21.60 -2.95
C LYS A 35 -4.33 20.64 -3.96
N ILE A 36 -5.18 19.73 -3.51
CA ILE A 36 -5.90 18.80 -4.39
C ILE A 36 -7.35 18.76 -3.94
N SER A 37 -8.23 18.35 -4.85
CA SER A 37 -9.64 18.22 -4.53
C SER A 37 -9.90 16.93 -3.73
N SER A 38 -11.09 16.83 -3.12
CA SER A 38 -11.51 15.62 -2.44
C SER A 38 -11.56 14.44 -3.40
N GLU A 39 -12.01 14.68 -4.62
CA GLU A 39 -12.10 13.62 -5.63
C GLU A 39 -10.72 13.12 -6.02
N GLU A 40 -9.77 14.04 -6.17
CA GLU A 40 -8.40 13.65 -6.47
C GLU A 40 -7.75 12.91 -5.31
N ALA A 41 -8.02 13.36 -4.09
CA ALA A 41 -7.53 12.67 -2.89
C ALA A 41 -8.06 11.25 -2.85
N TYR A 42 -9.34 11.06 -3.10
CA TYR A 42 -9.94 9.74 -3.12
C TYR A 42 -9.28 8.84 -4.17
N ALA A 43 -9.07 9.37 -5.37
CA ALA A 43 -8.44 8.61 -6.44
C ALA A 43 -7.01 8.17 -6.06
N ARG A 44 -6.26 9.05 -5.42
CA ARG A 44 -4.89 8.74 -4.98
C ARG A 44 -4.88 7.68 -3.87
N ILE A 45 -5.82 7.77 -2.94
CA ILE A 45 -5.96 6.78 -1.86
C ILE A 45 -6.25 5.42 -2.47
N LYS A 46 -7.17 5.37 -3.40
CA LYS A 46 -7.54 4.15 -4.09
C LYS A 46 -6.36 3.52 -4.81
N GLN A 47 -5.57 4.33 -5.50
CA GLN A 47 -4.38 3.85 -6.20
C GLN A 47 -3.34 3.33 -5.22
N THR A 48 -3.12 4.05 -4.13
CA THR A 48 -2.16 3.65 -3.09
C THR A 48 -2.57 2.30 -2.48
N TRP A 49 -3.87 2.10 -2.26
CA TRP A 49 -4.40 0.84 -1.75
C TRP A 49 -4.15 -0.30 -2.73
N LYS A 50 -4.34 -0.06 -4.03
CA LYS A 50 -4.06 -1.08 -5.05
C LYS A 50 -2.59 -1.49 -5.04
N GLU A 51 -1.70 -0.52 -4.88
CA GLU A 51 -0.27 -0.80 -4.81
C GLU A 51 0.07 -1.65 -3.60
N LEU A 52 -0.54 -1.36 -2.46
CA LEU A 52 -0.34 -2.15 -1.26
C LEU A 52 -0.81 -3.59 -1.44
N LYS A 53 -1.96 -3.78 -2.07
CA LYS A 53 -2.49 -5.12 -2.34
C LYS A 53 -1.57 -5.92 -3.24
N VAL A 54 -1.04 -5.30 -4.27
CA VAL A 54 -0.10 -5.96 -5.19
C VAL A 54 1.16 -6.37 -4.45
N SER A 55 1.68 -5.48 -3.62
CA SER A 55 2.86 -5.77 -2.81
C SER A 55 2.61 -6.97 -1.89
N ARG A 56 1.45 -7.01 -1.24
CA ARG A 56 1.11 -8.13 -0.35
C ARG A 56 1.09 -9.46 -1.10
N LYS A 57 0.47 -9.47 -2.26
CA LYS A 57 0.39 -10.69 -3.06
C LYS A 57 1.77 -11.18 -3.47
N GLY A 58 2.64 -10.28 -3.89
CA GLY A 58 3.99 -10.64 -4.26
C GLY A 58 4.77 -11.22 -3.11
N LEU A 59 4.66 -10.58 -1.93
CA LEU A 59 5.40 -11.02 -0.75
C LEU A 59 4.93 -12.37 -0.22
N LEU A 60 3.63 -12.63 -0.29
CA LEU A 60 3.07 -13.87 0.23
C LEU A 60 3.19 -15.02 -0.77
N GLY A 61 3.83 -14.78 -1.92
CA GLY A 61 4.02 -15.82 -2.89
C GLY A 61 2.74 -16.32 -3.52
N ASP A 62 1.79 -15.43 -3.67
CA ASP A 62 0.53 -15.76 -4.32
C ASP A 62 0.82 -16.25 -5.74
N LYS A 63 0.47 -17.48 -6.01
CA LYS A 63 0.79 -18.10 -7.29
C LYS A 63 -0.23 -17.80 -8.36
N HIS A 64 -1.32 -17.17 -7.98
CA HIS A 64 -2.31 -16.77 -8.96
C HIS A 64 -1.89 -15.47 -9.61
N PRO A 65 -2.03 -15.36 -10.92
CA PRO A 65 -1.74 -14.08 -11.55
C PRO A 65 -2.68 -13.03 -10.98
N PRO A 66 -2.21 -11.80 -10.83
CA PRO A 66 -3.10 -10.75 -10.33
C PRO A 66 -4.29 -10.62 -11.26
N SER A 67 -5.46 -10.55 -10.67
CA SER A 67 -6.68 -10.36 -11.45
C SER A 67 -6.62 -9.03 -12.18
N PRO A 68 -6.98 -9.01 -13.45
CA PRO A 68 -7.02 -7.77 -14.20
C PRO A 68 -8.04 -6.79 -13.65
#